data_908ead954b00cc29645a773982b59838
#
_entry.id   908ead954b00cc29645a773982b59838
#
_cell.length_a   1.000
_cell.length_b   1.000
_cell.length_c   1.000
_cell.angle_alpha   90.00
_cell.angle_beta   90.00
_cell.angle_gamma   90.00
#
_symmetry.space_group_name_H-M   'P 1'
#
loop_
_entity.id
_entity.type
_entity.pdbx_description
1 polymer ?
#
loop_
_entity_poly.entity_id
_entity_poly.type
_entity_poly.pdbx_seq_one_letter_code
_entity_poly.pdbx_strand_id
1 'polypeptide(L)'
;MKKKALKILALTLALVSALSSFAFAAEEVDYGKKYDEAIAIYNNSSLFATEDDSYIRDVLVSFFEEDPEFFYDFMNRVYERNDRYSHYMAPQKYEQSYGNQNTLVGIGVTIAADEESGLLTIKSVTSGGPAAKAGLKPGDKFLSVDGVDVRGFEPAEAGMAVRGKVGTLVEIKVQRGDEILTFSVTRAVVALSDIDYYITEDKIGYMQIKRFNGVYTFIDFIEAYKKFEAEGVTTVIFDLRDNLGGEMDCFINIMDNIIPKKDVPFLMTWQAKPMKLNLFQTAGYGYEVNKFVVLINENTASAAELLAGSLQDLGYGVVVGKTSTGKGMGQRHIQTSTGDEAVVTVLDLKLPISGSYDGIGIIPDYDVDIKLTPYKLPRLINLEKKTIASKIKTANVKAIEQRLSLLGYFYGEPDSNWDNKTVFALNMFCRDYNLPKVTSVCSWELIEKIDEETLKLEQKYLLEDTQLDRAFKIAKEYAKSDKKAECIDIDLIDFRRE
;
A
#
# COMPACT_ATOMS: atom_id res chain seq x y z
N MET A 1 53.78 31.28 10.97
CA MET A 1 52.34 31.06 10.81
C MET A 1 51.83 31.13 9.36
N LYS A 2 52.24 32.07 8.54
CA LYS A 2 51.78 32.23 7.13
C LYS A 2 52.12 31.05 6.20
N LYS A 3 53.24 30.33 6.36
CA LYS A 3 53.59 29.14 5.53
C LYS A 3 52.81 27.87 5.85
N LYS A 4 52.24 27.70 7.07
CA LYS A 4 51.37 26.59 7.42
C LYS A 4 49.92 26.79 6.89
N ALA A 5 49.44 28.04 6.93
CA ALA A 5 48.13 28.39 6.38
C ALA A 5 48.07 28.22 4.86
N LEU A 6 49.19 28.57 4.15
CA LEU A 6 49.26 28.38 2.69
C LEU A 6 49.33 26.91 2.27
N LYS A 7 49.94 26.03 3.07
CA LYS A 7 49.95 24.57 2.82
C LYS A 7 48.57 23.93 3.08
N ILE A 8 47.85 24.39 4.08
CA ILE A 8 46.50 23.91 4.37
C ILE A 8 45.53 24.37 3.27
N LEU A 9 45.65 25.61 2.80
CA LEU A 9 44.83 26.14 1.71
C LEU A 9 45.12 25.41 0.37
N ALA A 10 46.40 25.09 0.09
CA ALA A 10 46.77 24.31 -1.10
C ALA A 10 46.28 22.84 -1.01
N LEU A 11 46.29 22.25 0.19
CA LEU A 11 45.76 20.88 0.38
C LEU A 11 44.25 20.84 0.27
N THR A 12 43.52 21.84 0.78
CA THR A 12 42.06 21.94 0.62
C THR A 12 41.67 22.24 -0.82
N LEU A 13 42.37 23.07 -1.56
CA LEU A 13 42.14 23.27 -2.99
C LEU A 13 42.44 21.99 -3.80
N ALA A 14 43.50 21.25 -3.47
CA ALA A 14 43.82 19.98 -4.12
C ALA A 14 42.79 18.88 -3.78
N LEU A 15 42.22 18.86 -2.56
CA LEU A 15 41.11 17.96 -2.21
C LEU A 15 39.81 18.35 -2.92
N VAL A 16 39.49 19.63 -3.05
CA VAL A 16 38.32 20.12 -3.77
C VAL A 16 38.46 19.86 -5.27
N SER A 17 39.65 20.01 -5.86
CA SER A 17 39.88 19.64 -7.27
C SER A 17 39.93 18.13 -7.49
N ALA A 18 40.32 17.31 -6.50
CA ALA A 18 40.25 15.87 -6.56
C ALA A 18 38.83 15.35 -6.36
N LEU A 19 37.99 16.04 -5.59
CA LEU A 19 36.57 15.75 -5.46
C LEU A 19 35.75 16.20 -6.67
N SER A 20 36.19 17.23 -7.41
CA SER A 20 35.56 17.62 -8.67
C SER A 20 35.99 16.76 -9.87
N SER A 21 37.04 15.94 -9.74
CA SER A 21 37.45 14.97 -10.77
C SER A 21 36.82 13.56 -10.55
N PHE A 22 36.04 13.35 -9.50
CA PHE A 22 35.01 12.32 -9.43
C PHE A 22 33.64 12.86 -9.89
N ALA A 23 33.62 13.75 -10.89
CA ALA A 23 32.51 13.78 -11.78
C ALA A 23 32.49 12.38 -12.43
N PHE A 24 31.56 11.52 -12.04
CA PHE A 24 31.12 10.44 -12.90
C PHE A 24 31.01 11.10 -14.28
N ALA A 25 31.76 10.63 -15.25
CA ALA A 25 31.50 10.94 -16.62
C ALA A 25 30.03 10.55 -16.80
N ALA A 26 29.14 11.51 -16.85
CA ALA A 26 27.76 11.27 -17.18
C ALA A 26 27.84 10.55 -18.53
N GLU A 27 27.41 9.31 -18.58
CA GLU A 27 27.34 8.57 -19.81
C GLU A 27 26.58 9.45 -20.80
N GLU A 28 27.18 9.77 -21.92
CA GLU A 28 26.58 10.70 -22.88
C GLU A 28 25.24 10.11 -23.31
N VAL A 29 24.14 10.75 -22.90
CA VAL A 29 22.80 10.23 -23.09
C VAL A 29 22.41 10.42 -24.55
N ASP A 30 22.27 9.33 -25.29
CA ASP A 30 21.80 9.35 -26.68
C ASP A 30 20.27 9.56 -26.72
N TYR A 31 19.87 10.84 -26.72
CA TYR A 31 18.45 11.23 -26.83
C TYR A 31 17.82 10.83 -28.17
N GLY A 32 18.61 10.72 -29.25
CA GLY A 32 18.12 10.22 -30.52
C GLY A 32 17.66 8.78 -30.44
N LYS A 33 18.48 7.94 -29.82
CA LYS A 33 18.13 6.54 -29.57
C LYS A 33 16.93 6.40 -28.65
N LYS A 34 16.87 7.18 -27.56
CA LYS A 34 15.71 7.19 -26.65
C LYS A 34 14.42 7.56 -27.38
N TYR A 35 14.44 8.59 -28.22
CA TYR A 35 13.31 9.01 -29.02
C TYR A 35 12.87 7.89 -29.95
N ASP A 36 13.78 7.31 -30.75
CA ASP A 36 13.47 6.26 -31.71
C ASP A 36 12.82 5.04 -31.03
N GLU A 37 13.37 4.60 -29.92
CA GLU A 37 12.82 3.47 -29.16
C GLU A 37 11.44 3.79 -28.58
N ALA A 38 11.28 4.96 -27.95
CA ALA A 38 10.02 5.36 -27.32
C ALA A 38 8.89 5.49 -28.37
N ILE A 39 9.17 6.11 -29.52
CA ILE A 39 8.21 6.27 -30.62
C ILE A 39 7.90 4.91 -31.26
N ALA A 40 8.89 4.06 -31.44
CA ALA A 40 8.68 2.71 -31.96
C ALA A 40 7.77 1.88 -31.02
N ILE A 41 7.99 1.96 -29.71
CA ILE A 41 7.14 1.29 -28.72
C ILE A 41 5.70 1.80 -28.81
N TYR A 42 5.50 3.12 -28.83
CA TYR A 42 4.17 3.72 -28.93
C TYR A 42 3.47 3.28 -30.21
N ASN A 43 4.11 3.47 -31.38
CA ASN A 43 3.54 3.16 -32.69
C ASN A 43 3.23 1.67 -32.88
N ASN A 44 4.03 0.77 -32.27
CA ASN A 44 3.82 -0.66 -32.42
C ASN A 44 2.88 -1.28 -31.37
N SER A 45 2.63 -0.59 -30.25
CA SER A 45 1.95 -1.17 -29.09
C SER A 45 0.66 -0.46 -28.67
N SER A 46 0.54 0.86 -28.91
CA SER A 46 -0.63 1.63 -28.49
C SER A 46 -1.84 1.40 -29.38
N LEU A 47 -3.02 1.37 -28.78
CA LEU A 47 -4.32 1.39 -29.47
C LEU A 47 -4.55 2.72 -30.20
N PHE A 48 -3.92 3.78 -29.78
CA PHE A 48 -4.14 5.16 -30.23
C PHE A 48 -3.00 5.73 -31.10
N ALA A 49 -2.02 4.91 -31.47
CA ALA A 49 -0.89 5.35 -32.29
C ALA A 49 -1.34 5.78 -33.69
N THR A 50 -0.80 6.91 -34.17
CA THR A 50 -1.01 7.45 -35.51
C THR A 50 0.29 7.42 -36.30
N GLU A 51 0.16 7.30 -37.67
CA GLU A 51 1.30 7.03 -38.54
C GLU A 51 2.01 8.32 -38.97
N ASP A 52 2.59 9.17 -38.33
CA ASP A 52 3.54 10.16 -38.90
C ASP A 52 4.21 11.07 -37.84
N ASP A 53 5.46 10.80 -37.57
CA ASP A 53 6.29 11.58 -36.66
C ASP A 53 7.71 11.87 -37.18
N SER A 54 7.99 11.50 -38.44
CA SER A 54 9.37 11.41 -38.93
C SER A 54 10.09 12.74 -39.19
N TYR A 55 9.39 13.87 -39.26
CA TYR A 55 9.97 15.14 -39.74
C TYR A 55 10.50 16.07 -38.63
N ILE A 56 10.26 15.80 -37.38
CA ILE A 56 10.66 16.70 -36.28
C ILE A 56 11.86 16.19 -35.46
N ARG A 57 12.28 14.95 -35.72
CA ARG A 57 13.29 14.25 -34.91
C ARG A 57 14.59 15.05 -34.70
N ASP A 58 15.20 15.49 -35.78
CA ASP A 58 16.55 16.06 -35.69
C ASP A 58 16.58 17.43 -35.00
N VAL A 59 15.49 18.20 -35.14
CA VAL A 59 15.34 19.50 -34.46
C VAL A 59 15.10 19.26 -32.95
N LEU A 60 14.29 18.26 -32.61
CA LEU A 60 13.97 17.98 -31.19
C LEU A 60 15.14 17.41 -30.43
N VAL A 61 15.99 16.58 -31.04
CA VAL A 61 17.15 15.99 -30.38
C VAL A 61 18.07 17.07 -29.81
N SER A 62 18.32 18.16 -30.57
CA SER A 62 19.16 19.27 -30.09
C SER A 62 18.57 19.97 -28.87
N PHE A 63 17.25 20.09 -28.79
CA PHE A 63 16.60 20.66 -27.59
C PHE A 63 16.65 19.71 -26.39
N PHE A 64 16.54 18.41 -26.61
CA PHE A 64 16.62 17.41 -25.55
C PHE A 64 18.02 17.30 -24.95
N GLU A 65 19.07 17.54 -25.74
CA GLU A 65 20.46 17.58 -25.26
C GLU A 65 20.71 18.81 -24.36
N GLU A 66 20.02 19.91 -24.62
CA GLU A 66 20.12 21.13 -23.82
C GLU A 66 19.28 21.06 -22.53
N ASP A 67 18.11 20.40 -22.56
CA ASP A 67 17.17 20.27 -21.43
C ASP A 67 16.60 18.83 -21.33
N PRO A 68 17.20 17.97 -20.51
CA PRO A 68 16.74 16.59 -20.32
C PRO A 68 15.32 16.47 -19.75
N GLU A 69 14.85 17.44 -18.95
CA GLU A 69 13.47 17.39 -18.43
C GLU A 69 12.47 17.66 -19.54
N PHE A 70 12.82 18.53 -20.49
CA PHE A 70 12.00 18.80 -21.67
C PHE A 70 11.76 17.54 -22.51
N PHE A 71 12.73 16.62 -22.59
CA PHE A 71 12.53 15.33 -23.27
C PHE A 71 11.37 14.53 -22.66
N TYR A 72 11.34 14.39 -21.35
CA TYR A 72 10.27 13.63 -20.69
C TYR A 72 8.92 14.31 -20.80
N ASP A 73 8.86 15.63 -20.67
CA ASP A 73 7.63 16.40 -20.85
C ASP A 73 7.11 16.30 -22.30
N PHE A 74 8.00 16.36 -23.27
CA PHE A 74 7.65 16.18 -24.68
C PHE A 74 7.11 14.78 -24.94
N MET A 75 7.82 13.75 -24.50
CA MET A 75 7.40 12.36 -24.69
C MET A 75 6.05 12.09 -24.01
N ASN A 76 5.82 12.60 -22.81
CA ASN A 76 4.51 12.47 -22.17
C ASN A 76 3.40 13.14 -23.00
N ARG A 77 3.63 14.33 -23.54
CA ARG A 77 2.65 14.98 -24.45
C ARG A 77 2.37 14.17 -25.72
N VAL A 78 3.38 13.46 -26.25
CA VAL A 78 3.19 12.55 -27.40
C VAL A 78 2.33 11.35 -27.00
N TYR A 79 2.62 10.73 -25.86
CA TYR A 79 1.91 9.55 -25.35
C TYR A 79 0.48 9.89 -24.93
N GLU A 80 0.28 11.01 -24.23
CA GLU A 80 -1.01 11.43 -23.69
C GLU A 80 -1.95 12.05 -24.74
N ARG A 81 -1.45 12.39 -25.94
CA ARG A 81 -2.22 13.13 -26.95
C ARG A 81 -3.57 12.48 -27.26
N ASN A 82 -3.60 11.16 -27.40
CA ASN A 82 -4.80 10.39 -27.74
C ASN A 82 -5.11 9.31 -26.69
N ASP A 83 -4.31 9.24 -25.63
CA ASP A 83 -4.34 8.17 -24.64
C ASP A 83 -3.94 8.70 -23.26
N ARG A 84 -4.92 8.99 -22.43
CA ARG A 84 -4.73 9.52 -21.07
C ARG A 84 -3.98 8.59 -20.09
N TYR A 85 -3.70 7.36 -20.49
CA TYR A 85 -3.10 6.36 -19.64
C TYR A 85 -1.66 6.00 -20.03
N SER A 86 -1.25 6.32 -21.26
CA SER A 86 0.14 6.10 -21.69
C SER A 86 1.03 7.25 -21.26
N HIS A 87 2.23 6.90 -20.80
CA HIS A 87 3.24 7.86 -20.40
C HIS A 87 4.65 7.30 -20.54
N TYR A 88 5.63 8.21 -20.52
CA TYR A 88 7.04 7.90 -20.65
C TYR A 88 7.81 8.51 -19.49
N MET A 89 8.69 7.76 -18.82
CA MET A 89 9.34 8.25 -17.62
C MET A 89 10.75 7.73 -17.43
N ALA A 90 11.54 8.52 -16.70
CA ALA A 90 12.85 8.11 -16.20
C ALA A 90 12.72 6.95 -15.19
N PRO A 91 13.77 6.10 -15.05
CA PRO A 91 13.75 4.95 -14.16
C PRO A 91 13.39 5.30 -12.71
N GLN A 92 13.93 6.42 -12.19
CA GLN A 92 13.67 6.85 -10.81
C GLN A 92 12.20 7.23 -10.58
N LYS A 93 11.57 7.87 -11.57
CA LYS A 93 10.17 8.24 -11.52
C LYS A 93 9.26 7.02 -11.64
N TYR A 94 9.66 6.04 -12.45
CA TYR A 94 8.98 4.77 -12.57
C TYR A 94 8.97 4.01 -11.23
N GLU A 95 10.12 3.86 -10.59
CA GLU A 95 10.22 3.22 -9.28
C GLU A 95 9.38 3.93 -8.20
N GLN A 96 9.30 5.27 -8.23
CA GLN A 96 8.44 6.02 -7.31
C GLN A 96 6.95 5.81 -7.56
N SER A 97 6.55 5.61 -8.82
CA SER A 97 5.13 5.50 -9.21
C SER A 97 4.61 4.06 -9.16
N TYR A 98 5.42 3.10 -9.59
CA TYR A 98 5.04 1.69 -9.75
C TYR A 98 5.85 0.71 -8.91
N GLY A 99 6.94 1.15 -8.28
CA GLY A 99 7.70 0.35 -7.32
C GLY A 99 6.82 -0.13 -6.16
N ASN A 100 7.29 -1.12 -5.44
CA ASN A 100 6.53 -1.70 -4.34
C ASN A 100 6.29 -0.67 -3.21
N GLN A 101 5.16 0.05 -3.28
CA GLN A 101 4.79 1.09 -2.32
C GLN A 101 4.24 0.51 -1.00
N ASN A 102 3.82 -0.75 -0.98
CA ASN A 102 3.37 -1.41 0.24
C ASN A 102 4.55 -1.98 1.02
N THR A 103 5.46 -1.10 1.40
CA THR A 103 6.66 -1.45 2.14
C THR A 103 6.78 -0.68 3.44
N LEU A 104 7.40 -1.29 4.39
CA LEU A 104 7.67 -0.73 5.72
C LEU A 104 9.12 -0.98 6.07
N VAL A 105 9.78 0.00 6.66
CA VAL A 105 11.12 -0.24 7.21
C VAL A 105 10.99 -0.84 8.60
N GLY A 106 11.35 -2.11 8.73
CA GLY A 106 11.24 -2.87 9.95
C GLY A 106 11.97 -4.20 9.88
N ILE A 107 11.45 -5.19 10.58
CA ILE A 107 12.06 -6.52 10.69
C ILE A 107 11.26 -7.64 10.01
N GLY A 108 10.03 -7.39 9.55
CA GLY A 108 9.20 -8.39 8.87
C GLY A 108 8.59 -9.43 9.80
N VAL A 109 7.84 -8.97 10.80
CA VAL A 109 7.05 -9.80 11.69
C VAL A 109 5.65 -9.22 11.88
N THR A 110 4.67 -10.09 12.02
CA THR A 110 3.34 -9.74 12.52
C THR A 110 3.29 -10.04 14.01
N ILE A 111 2.89 -9.05 14.80
CA ILE A 111 2.86 -9.13 16.27
C ILE A 111 1.39 -9.07 16.72
N ALA A 112 1.01 -9.94 17.65
CA ALA A 112 -0.28 -9.87 18.33
C ALA A 112 -0.12 -10.23 19.80
N ALA A 113 -1.06 -9.80 20.64
CA ALA A 113 -1.12 -10.27 22.04
C ALA A 113 -1.48 -11.76 22.06
N ASP A 114 -0.85 -12.50 22.94
CA ASP A 114 -1.18 -13.89 23.24
C ASP A 114 -2.28 -13.89 24.31
N GLU A 115 -3.40 -14.56 24.02
CA GLU A 115 -4.60 -14.52 24.87
C GLU A 115 -4.38 -15.11 26.26
N GLU A 116 -3.47 -16.10 26.39
CA GLU A 116 -3.23 -16.78 27.68
C GLU A 116 -2.20 -16.03 28.53
N SER A 117 -1.09 -15.59 27.91
CA SER A 117 0.02 -14.97 28.66
C SER A 117 -0.03 -13.44 28.68
N GLY A 118 -0.84 -12.80 27.80
CA GLY A 118 -0.85 -11.35 27.61
C GLY A 118 0.44 -10.79 27.03
N LEU A 119 1.41 -11.65 26.64
CA LEU A 119 2.65 -11.22 26.04
C LEU A 119 2.50 -11.02 24.53
N LEU A 120 3.23 -10.06 24.01
CA LEU A 120 3.31 -9.86 22.57
C LEU A 120 4.04 -11.03 21.91
N THR A 121 3.41 -11.67 20.97
CA THR A 121 3.90 -12.88 20.32
C THR A 121 4.01 -12.69 18.83
N ILE A 122 5.07 -13.20 18.22
CA ILE A 122 5.22 -13.26 16.75
C ILE A 122 4.20 -14.27 16.21
N LYS A 123 3.23 -13.79 15.43
CA LYS A 123 2.27 -14.66 14.73
C LYS A 123 2.81 -15.16 13.40
N SER A 124 3.52 -14.32 12.68
CA SER A 124 4.18 -14.71 11.43
C SER A 124 5.49 -13.96 11.23
N VAL A 125 6.36 -14.53 10.40
CA VAL A 125 7.65 -13.95 10.00
C VAL A 125 7.69 -13.95 8.47
N THR A 126 7.94 -12.79 7.88
CA THR A 126 8.08 -12.65 6.42
C THR A 126 9.22 -13.53 5.90
N SER A 127 8.92 -14.43 4.98
CA SER A 127 9.91 -15.34 4.39
C SER A 127 11.06 -14.57 3.73
N GLY A 128 12.30 -14.95 4.06
CA GLY A 128 13.49 -14.26 3.57
C GLY A 128 13.70 -12.84 4.13
N GLY A 129 12.80 -12.36 4.99
CA GLY A 129 12.89 -11.05 5.64
C GLY A 129 13.97 -10.97 6.71
N PRO A 130 14.20 -9.76 7.29
CA PRO A 130 15.24 -9.55 8.31
C PRO A 130 15.09 -10.44 9.54
N ALA A 131 13.89 -10.58 10.08
CA ALA A 131 13.61 -11.42 11.25
C ALA A 131 13.86 -12.91 10.97
N ALA A 132 13.43 -13.40 9.79
CA ALA A 132 13.69 -14.79 9.36
C ALA A 132 15.20 -15.06 9.26
N LYS A 133 15.95 -14.15 8.64
CA LYS A 133 17.42 -14.25 8.52
C LYS A 133 18.12 -14.23 9.87
N ALA A 134 17.59 -13.50 10.84
CA ALA A 134 18.11 -13.46 12.20
C ALA A 134 17.70 -14.69 13.05
N GLY A 135 16.74 -15.50 12.59
CA GLY A 135 16.30 -16.72 13.27
C GLY A 135 15.12 -16.55 14.23
N LEU A 136 14.41 -15.42 14.16
CA LEU A 136 13.13 -15.25 14.85
C LEU A 136 12.07 -16.18 14.21
N LYS A 137 11.13 -16.67 15.02
CA LYS A 137 10.12 -17.64 14.60
C LYS A 137 8.73 -17.27 15.13
N PRO A 138 7.66 -17.74 14.45
CA PRO A 138 6.32 -17.71 15.04
C PRO A 138 6.31 -18.38 16.42
N GLY A 139 5.59 -17.80 17.37
CA GLY A 139 5.53 -18.25 18.78
C GLY A 139 6.56 -17.61 19.70
N ASP A 140 7.55 -16.87 19.18
CA ASP A 140 8.47 -16.10 20.02
C ASP A 140 7.71 -14.98 20.76
N LYS A 141 7.86 -14.88 22.08
CA LYS A 141 7.22 -13.88 22.93
C LYS A 141 8.20 -12.76 23.22
N PHE A 142 7.83 -11.51 22.90
CA PHE A 142 8.70 -10.35 23.11
C PHE A 142 8.87 -10.05 24.59
N LEU A 143 10.11 -9.82 25.03
CA LEU A 143 10.46 -9.34 26.36
C LEU A 143 10.99 -7.91 26.33
N SER A 144 11.91 -7.60 25.40
CA SER A 144 12.43 -6.23 25.25
C SER A 144 12.85 -5.95 23.81
N VAL A 145 12.83 -4.66 23.43
CA VAL A 145 13.32 -4.13 22.15
C VAL A 145 14.27 -2.98 22.46
N ASP A 146 15.52 -3.04 21.96
CA ASP A 146 16.59 -2.08 22.24
C ASP A 146 16.74 -1.76 23.75
N GLY A 147 16.60 -2.81 24.60
CA GLY A 147 16.68 -2.72 26.06
C GLY A 147 15.42 -2.17 26.75
N VAL A 148 14.40 -1.74 26.00
CA VAL A 148 13.10 -1.32 26.55
C VAL A 148 12.24 -2.55 26.80
N ASP A 149 11.76 -2.74 28.04
CA ASP A 149 10.81 -3.80 28.39
C ASP A 149 9.46 -3.51 27.69
N VAL A 150 9.03 -4.44 26.84
CA VAL A 150 7.79 -4.30 26.04
C VAL A 150 6.65 -5.18 26.57
N ARG A 151 6.82 -5.81 27.74
CA ARG A 151 5.75 -6.56 28.37
C ARG A 151 4.61 -5.65 28.78
N GLY A 152 3.40 -6.00 28.40
CA GLY A 152 2.22 -5.18 28.60
C GLY A 152 2.08 -3.99 27.63
N PHE A 153 2.90 -3.95 26.55
CA PHE A 153 2.66 -3.06 25.43
C PHE A 153 1.55 -3.63 24.53
N GLU A 154 0.88 -2.73 23.81
CA GLU A 154 -0.02 -3.14 22.73
C GLU A 154 0.77 -3.53 21.47
N PRO A 155 0.22 -4.38 20.57
CA PRO A 155 0.91 -4.77 19.33
C PRO A 155 1.41 -3.59 18.49
N ALA A 156 0.66 -2.50 18.44
CA ALA A 156 1.03 -1.30 17.70
C ALA A 156 2.26 -0.60 18.32
N GLU A 157 2.37 -0.56 19.64
CA GLU A 157 3.54 0.01 20.35
C GLU A 157 4.80 -0.80 20.04
N ALA A 158 4.70 -2.14 20.09
CA ALA A 158 5.82 -3.00 19.72
C ALA A 158 6.18 -2.87 18.23
N GLY A 159 5.18 -2.75 17.37
CA GLY A 159 5.38 -2.46 15.96
C GLY A 159 6.18 -1.17 15.75
N MET A 160 5.88 -0.10 16.48
CA MET A 160 6.65 1.15 16.44
C MET A 160 8.10 0.96 16.96
N ALA A 161 8.30 0.15 18.01
CA ALA A 161 9.62 -0.10 18.59
C ALA A 161 10.57 -0.78 17.61
N VAL A 162 10.07 -1.77 16.84
CA VAL A 162 10.90 -2.52 15.90
C VAL A 162 11.19 -1.78 14.59
N ARG A 163 10.42 -0.72 14.26
CA ARG A 163 10.66 0.16 13.09
C ARG A 163 11.85 1.08 13.30
N GLY A 164 12.38 1.65 12.22
CA GLY A 164 13.48 2.63 12.27
C GLY A 164 14.07 2.86 10.89
N LYS A 165 15.27 3.45 10.80
CA LYS A 165 15.95 3.68 9.52
C LYS A 165 16.49 2.38 8.93
N VAL A 166 16.42 2.24 7.60
CA VAL A 166 17.01 1.11 6.86
C VAL A 166 18.49 0.94 7.23
N GLY A 167 18.92 -0.30 7.39
CA GLY A 167 20.30 -0.65 7.71
C GLY A 167 20.68 -0.51 9.18
N THR A 168 19.81 0.04 10.04
CA THR A 168 20.08 0.10 11.49
C THR A 168 19.75 -1.23 12.16
N LEU A 169 20.51 -1.56 13.21
CA LEU A 169 20.27 -2.74 14.06
C LEU A 169 19.16 -2.45 15.08
N VAL A 170 18.39 -3.48 15.41
CA VAL A 170 17.51 -3.54 16.57
C VAL A 170 17.82 -4.79 17.35
N GLU A 171 18.00 -4.66 18.66
CA GLU A 171 18.15 -5.79 19.57
C GLU A 171 16.77 -6.25 20.06
N ILE A 172 16.46 -7.52 19.88
CA ILE A 172 15.17 -8.10 20.26
C ILE A 172 15.43 -9.26 21.20
N LYS A 173 14.86 -9.18 22.39
CA LYS A 173 14.89 -10.25 23.38
C LYS A 173 13.53 -10.92 23.43
N VAL A 174 13.52 -12.24 23.26
CA VAL A 174 12.29 -13.04 23.26
C VAL A 174 12.39 -14.23 24.19
N GLN A 175 11.24 -14.74 24.58
CA GLN A 175 11.09 -16.05 25.19
C GLN A 175 10.58 -17.04 24.13
N ARG A 176 11.29 -18.16 23.97
CA ARG A 176 10.92 -19.28 23.09
C ARG A 176 10.86 -20.55 23.93
N GLY A 177 9.66 -21.01 24.29
CA GLY A 177 9.47 -22.04 25.34
C GLY A 177 10.04 -21.54 26.66
N ASP A 178 10.99 -22.28 27.24
CA ASP A 178 11.67 -21.92 28.49
C ASP A 178 12.97 -21.12 28.26
N GLU A 179 13.39 -20.92 27.02
CA GLU A 179 14.64 -20.23 26.70
C GLU A 179 14.42 -18.74 26.48
N ILE A 180 15.38 -17.95 26.97
CA ILE A 180 15.46 -16.51 26.65
C ILE A 180 16.55 -16.30 25.59
N LEU A 181 16.16 -15.79 24.45
CA LEU A 181 17.05 -15.57 23.31
C LEU A 181 17.13 -14.09 22.98
N THR A 182 18.31 -13.65 22.49
CA THR A 182 18.54 -12.28 22.03
C THR A 182 18.96 -12.32 20.57
N PHE A 183 18.30 -11.53 19.75
CA PHE A 183 18.55 -11.42 18.31
C PHE A 183 18.92 -9.99 17.97
N SER A 184 19.96 -9.83 17.15
CA SER A 184 20.29 -8.55 16.53
C SER A 184 19.80 -8.56 15.09
N VAL A 185 18.81 -7.76 14.78
CA VAL A 185 18.13 -7.76 13.48
C VAL A 185 18.42 -6.46 12.74
N THR A 186 18.92 -6.54 11.51
CA THR A 186 19.11 -5.35 10.66
C THR A 186 17.79 -4.96 10.03
N ARG A 187 17.31 -3.74 10.32
CA ARG A 187 16.09 -3.20 9.70
C ARG A 187 16.26 -3.06 8.19
N ALA A 188 15.30 -3.52 7.45
CA ALA A 188 15.26 -3.42 5.99
C ALA A 188 13.87 -2.98 5.53
N VAL A 189 13.76 -2.65 4.25
CA VAL A 189 12.47 -2.51 3.58
C VAL A 189 11.83 -3.91 3.53
N VAL A 190 10.65 -4.04 4.07
CA VAL A 190 9.85 -5.27 4.11
C VAL A 190 8.54 -5.01 3.39
N ALA A 191 8.20 -5.88 2.45
CA ALA A 191 6.88 -5.84 1.84
C ALA A 191 5.81 -6.18 2.90
N LEU A 192 4.77 -5.39 2.94
CA LEU A 192 3.57 -5.67 3.73
C LEU A 192 2.65 -6.57 2.91
N SER A 193 1.83 -7.39 3.58
CA SER A 193 0.77 -8.11 2.89
C SER A 193 -0.23 -7.12 2.26
N ASP A 194 -0.61 -7.39 1.03
CA ASP A 194 -1.67 -6.65 0.34
C ASP A 194 -3.07 -7.14 0.76
N ILE A 195 -3.14 -8.18 1.62
CA ILE A 195 -4.38 -8.79 2.12
C ILE A 195 -4.46 -8.65 3.63
N ASP A 196 -5.53 -8.02 4.10
CA ASP A 196 -5.97 -8.09 5.50
C ASP A 196 -7.30 -8.84 5.56
N TYR A 197 -7.45 -9.79 6.48
CA TYR A 197 -8.68 -10.56 6.57
C TYR A 197 -9.03 -10.97 7.99
N TYR A 198 -10.32 -11.20 8.22
CA TYR A 198 -10.84 -11.82 9.45
C TYR A 198 -12.19 -12.51 9.18
N ILE A 199 -12.61 -13.33 10.12
CA ILE A 199 -13.91 -14.03 10.09
C ILE A 199 -14.71 -13.52 11.29
N THR A 200 -15.95 -13.11 11.05
CA THR A 200 -16.86 -12.69 12.12
C THR A 200 -17.48 -13.88 12.85
N GLU A 201 -18.08 -13.63 14.03
CA GLU A 201 -18.86 -14.65 14.76
C GLU A 201 -20.02 -15.23 13.93
N ASP A 202 -20.62 -14.41 13.05
CA ASP A 202 -21.67 -14.79 12.12
C ASP A 202 -21.14 -15.59 10.90
N LYS A 203 -19.88 -16.01 10.90
CA LYS A 203 -19.21 -16.72 9.78
C LYS A 203 -19.22 -15.94 8.45
N ILE A 204 -19.10 -14.64 8.53
CA ILE A 204 -18.85 -13.77 7.37
C ILE A 204 -17.36 -13.54 7.25
N GLY A 205 -16.78 -13.81 6.09
CA GLY A 205 -15.40 -13.46 5.78
C GLY A 205 -15.30 -12.00 5.34
N TYR A 206 -14.40 -11.25 5.95
CA TYR A 206 -13.99 -9.94 5.46
C TYR A 206 -12.55 -10.02 4.94
N MET A 207 -12.31 -9.48 3.75
CA MET A 207 -11.00 -9.42 3.14
C MET A 207 -10.80 -8.07 2.45
N GLN A 208 -9.86 -7.29 2.94
CA GLN A 208 -9.38 -6.11 2.24
C GLN A 208 -8.25 -6.49 1.30
N ILE A 209 -8.39 -6.14 0.03
CA ILE A 209 -7.36 -6.29 -1.01
C ILE A 209 -6.84 -4.89 -1.30
N LYS A 210 -5.61 -4.59 -0.87
CA LYS A 210 -5.02 -3.24 -0.99
C LYS A 210 -4.46 -2.99 -2.38
N ARG A 211 -4.00 -4.05 -3.07
CA ARG A 211 -3.39 -4.00 -4.39
C ARG A 211 -3.38 -5.39 -5.03
N PHE A 212 -3.30 -5.43 -6.36
CA PHE A 212 -3.09 -6.65 -7.15
C PHE A 212 -1.61 -6.77 -7.55
N ASN A 213 -0.72 -7.08 -6.58
CA ASN A 213 0.73 -7.16 -6.77
C ASN A 213 1.18 -8.58 -7.18
N GLY A 214 0.66 -9.05 -8.29
CA GLY A 214 1.02 -10.31 -8.93
C GLY A 214 0.91 -11.53 -8.02
N VAL A 215 1.91 -12.39 -8.10
CA VAL A 215 1.95 -13.67 -7.38
C VAL A 215 1.95 -13.48 -5.85
N TYR A 216 2.49 -12.40 -5.34
CA TYR A 216 2.57 -12.17 -3.89
C TYR A 216 1.19 -11.96 -3.28
N THR A 217 0.40 -11.04 -3.85
CA THR A 217 -0.99 -10.82 -3.41
C THR A 217 -1.83 -12.07 -3.59
N PHE A 218 -1.62 -12.82 -4.70
CA PHE A 218 -2.37 -14.05 -4.94
C PHE A 218 -2.07 -15.14 -3.91
N ILE A 219 -0.82 -15.31 -3.48
CA ILE A 219 -0.46 -16.30 -2.43
C ILE A 219 -1.17 -15.95 -1.12
N ASP A 220 -1.09 -14.69 -0.68
CA ASP A 220 -1.74 -14.22 0.55
C ASP A 220 -3.27 -14.36 0.45
N PHE A 221 -3.83 -14.03 -0.72
CA PHE A 221 -5.26 -14.17 -1.01
C PHE A 221 -5.73 -15.62 -0.87
N ILE A 222 -5.06 -16.56 -1.53
CA ILE A 222 -5.50 -17.96 -1.55
C ILE A 222 -5.35 -18.62 -0.19
N GLU A 223 -4.34 -18.23 0.61
CA GLU A 223 -4.21 -18.68 1.99
C GLU A 223 -5.42 -18.23 2.83
N ALA A 224 -5.77 -16.94 2.77
CA ALA A 224 -6.91 -16.40 3.49
C ALA A 224 -8.24 -17.02 3.01
N TYR A 225 -8.41 -17.19 1.71
CA TYR A 225 -9.64 -17.74 1.11
C TYR A 225 -9.87 -19.22 1.48
N LYS A 226 -8.81 -20.04 1.47
CA LYS A 226 -8.86 -21.42 1.95
C LYS A 226 -9.22 -21.53 3.44
N LYS A 227 -8.78 -20.55 4.23
CA LYS A 227 -9.18 -20.48 5.65
C LYS A 227 -10.67 -20.17 5.79
N PHE A 228 -11.22 -19.29 4.94
CA PHE A 228 -12.66 -19.05 4.89
C PHE A 228 -13.44 -20.33 4.59
N GLU A 229 -13.01 -21.08 3.58
CA GLU A 229 -13.61 -22.38 3.22
C GLU A 229 -13.56 -23.37 4.40
N ALA A 230 -12.39 -23.54 5.02
CA ALA A 230 -12.20 -24.46 6.15
C ALA A 230 -13.05 -24.09 7.37
N GLU A 231 -13.32 -22.80 7.60
CA GLU A 231 -14.16 -22.30 8.69
C GLU A 231 -15.67 -22.25 8.32
N GLY A 232 -16.04 -22.68 7.11
CA GLY A 232 -17.42 -22.73 6.62
C GLY A 232 -18.04 -21.35 6.36
N VAL A 233 -17.22 -20.38 5.95
CA VAL A 233 -17.69 -19.06 5.51
C VAL A 233 -18.47 -19.21 4.19
N THR A 234 -19.68 -18.70 4.14
CA THR A 234 -20.55 -18.76 2.95
C THR A 234 -20.83 -17.39 2.31
N THR A 235 -20.43 -16.32 2.98
CA THR A 235 -20.58 -14.95 2.47
C THR A 235 -19.30 -14.19 2.73
N VAL A 236 -18.74 -13.57 1.70
CA VAL A 236 -17.46 -12.88 1.76
C VAL A 236 -17.64 -11.41 1.38
N ILE A 237 -17.08 -10.50 2.18
CA ILE A 237 -16.95 -9.09 1.86
C ILE A 237 -15.54 -8.86 1.32
N PHE A 238 -15.43 -8.40 0.07
CA PHE A 238 -14.19 -7.87 -0.49
C PHE A 238 -14.17 -6.35 -0.36
N ASP A 239 -13.21 -5.80 0.34
CA ASP A 239 -13.00 -4.36 0.43
C ASP A 239 -11.91 -3.93 -0.56
N LEU A 240 -12.34 -3.26 -1.63
CA LEU A 240 -11.50 -2.75 -2.72
C LEU A 240 -11.40 -1.23 -2.69
N ARG A 241 -11.86 -0.58 -1.64
CA ARG A 241 -11.75 0.87 -1.52
C ARG A 241 -10.28 1.29 -1.50
N ASP A 242 -9.96 2.37 -2.20
CA ASP A 242 -8.61 2.91 -2.37
C ASP A 242 -7.61 1.94 -3.07
N ASN A 243 -8.11 0.86 -3.67
CA ASN A 243 -7.32 -0.08 -4.45
C ASN A 243 -7.21 0.41 -5.90
N LEU A 244 -6.02 0.86 -6.29
CA LEU A 244 -5.74 1.36 -7.65
C LEU A 244 -5.56 0.26 -8.70
N GLY A 245 -5.79 -1.00 -8.33
CA GLY A 245 -5.61 -2.16 -9.21
C GLY A 245 -4.22 -2.77 -9.12
N GLY A 246 -3.65 -3.12 -10.24
CA GLY A 246 -2.34 -3.77 -10.37
C GLY A 246 -2.31 -4.79 -11.52
N GLU A 247 -1.63 -5.92 -11.30
CA GLU A 247 -1.39 -6.92 -12.32
C GLU A 247 -2.66 -7.73 -12.68
N MET A 248 -2.96 -7.80 -13.96
CA MET A 248 -4.13 -8.52 -14.49
C MET A 248 -4.06 -10.03 -14.19
N ASP A 249 -2.88 -10.63 -14.21
CA ASP A 249 -2.69 -12.05 -13.90
C ASP A 249 -3.10 -12.38 -12.46
N CYS A 250 -2.90 -11.45 -11.50
CA CYS A 250 -3.37 -11.61 -10.13
C CYS A 250 -4.92 -11.66 -10.09
N PHE A 251 -5.59 -10.74 -10.78
CA PHE A 251 -7.04 -10.73 -10.89
C PHE A 251 -7.58 -12.02 -11.54
N ILE A 252 -6.98 -12.47 -12.66
CA ILE A 252 -7.37 -13.70 -13.35
C ILE A 252 -7.29 -14.90 -12.40
N ASN A 253 -6.15 -15.06 -11.71
CA ASN A 253 -5.95 -16.13 -10.76
C ASN A 253 -6.96 -16.08 -9.59
N ILE A 254 -7.32 -14.88 -9.11
CA ILE A 254 -8.35 -14.72 -8.08
C ILE A 254 -9.72 -15.22 -8.63
N MET A 255 -10.13 -14.77 -9.81
CA MET A 255 -11.41 -15.19 -10.41
C MET A 255 -11.49 -16.70 -10.59
N ASP A 256 -10.41 -17.36 -11.03
CA ASP A 256 -10.35 -18.82 -11.17
C ASP A 256 -10.56 -19.57 -9.85
N ASN A 257 -10.16 -18.96 -8.73
CA ASN A 257 -10.20 -19.57 -7.41
C ASN A 257 -11.40 -19.17 -6.55
N ILE A 258 -12.22 -18.21 -6.97
CA ILE A 258 -13.43 -17.82 -6.21
C ILE A 258 -14.72 -18.25 -6.88
N ILE A 259 -14.72 -18.51 -8.19
CA ILE A 259 -15.91 -18.95 -8.92
C ILE A 259 -15.90 -20.48 -9.03
N PRO A 260 -16.92 -21.18 -8.49
CA PRO A 260 -16.97 -22.64 -8.48
C PRO A 260 -17.35 -23.28 -9.83
N LYS A 261 -18.03 -22.51 -10.70
CA LYS A 261 -18.46 -23.00 -12.02
C LYS A 261 -17.31 -22.77 -13.02
N LYS A 262 -16.98 -23.81 -13.77
CA LYS A 262 -15.98 -23.78 -14.84
C LYS A 262 -16.53 -23.12 -16.12
N ASP A 263 -15.62 -22.61 -16.94
CA ASP A 263 -15.89 -22.05 -18.28
C ASP A 263 -16.87 -20.85 -18.25
N VAL A 264 -16.91 -20.09 -17.13
CA VAL A 264 -17.68 -18.85 -17.01
C VAL A 264 -16.84 -17.70 -17.52
N PRO A 265 -17.26 -17.00 -18.59
CA PRO A 265 -16.55 -15.81 -19.08
C PRO A 265 -16.61 -14.68 -18.02
N PHE A 266 -15.47 -14.08 -17.70
CA PHE A 266 -15.42 -13.00 -16.72
C PHE A 266 -14.66 -11.75 -17.19
N LEU A 267 -13.92 -11.86 -18.30
CA LEU A 267 -13.18 -10.74 -18.89
C LEU A 267 -13.02 -10.94 -20.39
N MET A 268 -13.26 -9.90 -21.15
CA MET A 268 -12.83 -9.80 -22.53
C MET A 268 -11.76 -8.73 -22.67
N THR A 269 -10.72 -8.99 -23.48
CA THR A 269 -9.70 -8.00 -23.81
C THR A 269 -9.56 -7.87 -25.31
N TRP A 270 -9.50 -6.62 -25.80
CA TRP A 270 -9.24 -6.32 -27.18
C TRP A 270 -7.89 -5.64 -27.32
N GLN A 271 -7.04 -6.17 -28.20
CA GLN A 271 -5.73 -5.63 -28.51
C GLN A 271 -5.70 -5.21 -29.98
N ALA A 272 -5.28 -3.96 -30.27
CA ALA A 272 -5.26 -3.46 -31.63
C ALA A 272 -4.06 -3.92 -32.44
N LYS A 273 -2.88 -4.08 -31.80
CA LYS A 273 -1.63 -4.42 -32.49
C LYS A 273 -0.88 -5.56 -31.78
N PRO A 274 -0.86 -6.79 -32.31
CA PRO A 274 -1.73 -7.30 -33.38
C PRO A 274 -3.18 -7.39 -32.93
N MET A 275 -4.13 -7.22 -33.88
CA MET A 275 -5.56 -7.32 -33.56
C MET A 275 -5.88 -8.69 -32.97
N LYS A 276 -6.31 -8.72 -31.72
CA LYS A 276 -6.63 -9.95 -31.00
C LYS A 276 -7.70 -9.71 -29.96
N LEU A 277 -8.74 -10.51 -30.01
CA LEU A 277 -9.73 -10.65 -28.95
C LEU A 277 -9.36 -11.86 -28.08
N ASN A 278 -9.29 -11.68 -26.78
CA ASN A 278 -9.16 -12.79 -25.83
C ASN A 278 -10.40 -12.81 -24.92
N LEU A 279 -10.88 -14.00 -24.65
CA LEU A 279 -11.93 -14.26 -23.67
C LEU A 279 -11.32 -15.08 -22.54
N PHE A 280 -11.41 -14.58 -21.32
CA PHE A 280 -10.96 -15.26 -20.12
C PHE A 280 -12.15 -15.92 -19.44
N GLN A 281 -12.00 -17.19 -19.08
CA GLN A 281 -13.04 -18.01 -18.48
C GLN A 281 -12.49 -18.68 -17.22
N THR A 282 -13.36 -18.89 -16.25
CA THR A 282 -13.00 -19.49 -14.95
C THR A 282 -12.56 -20.95 -15.09
N ALA A 283 -11.58 -21.35 -14.28
CA ALA A 283 -11.16 -22.75 -14.14
C ALA A 283 -12.08 -23.57 -13.21
N GLY A 284 -12.87 -22.90 -12.36
CA GLY A 284 -13.83 -23.53 -11.47
C GLY A 284 -13.23 -24.11 -10.19
N TYR A 285 -12.20 -23.48 -9.64
CA TYR A 285 -11.54 -23.94 -8.41
C TYR A 285 -12.18 -23.40 -7.12
N GLY A 286 -13.12 -22.45 -7.23
CA GLY A 286 -13.77 -21.85 -6.08
C GLY A 286 -14.69 -22.80 -5.33
N TYR A 287 -14.89 -22.55 -4.04
CA TYR A 287 -15.98 -23.19 -3.29
C TYR A 287 -17.27 -22.37 -3.40
N GLU A 288 -18.39 -23.02 -3.13
CA GLU A 288 -19.69 -22.36 -3.24
C GLU A 288 -19.95 -21.39 -2.08
N VAL A 289 -20.17 -20.13 -2.44
CA VAL A 289 -20.59 -19.07 -1.53
C VAL A 289 -22.02 -18.63 -1.80
N ASN A 290 -22.70 -18.07 -0.81
CA ASN A 290 -24.06 -17.54 -1.00
C ASN A 290 -24.02 -16.24 -1.79
N LYS A 291 -23.08 -15.36 -1.47
CA LYS A 291 -22.86 -14.09 -2.20
C LYS A 291 -21.54 -13.45 -1.82
N PHE A 292 -20.94 -12.72 -2.76
CA PHE A 292 -19.92 -11.73 -2.47
C PHE A 292 -20.55 -10.35 -2.25
N VAL A 293 -20.01 -9.57 -1.33
CA VAL A 293 -20.33 -8.15 -1.16
C VAL A 293 -19.06 -7.39 -1.42
N VAL A 294 -19.06 -6.48 -2.38
CA VAL A 294 -17.84 -5.79 -2.82
C VAL A 294 -17.93 -4.31 -2.48
N LEU A 295 -17.03 -3.83 -1.66
CA LEU A 295 -16.89 -2.41 -1.31
C LEU A 295 -15.98 -1.71 -2.31
N ILE A 296 -16.45 -0.61 -2.89
CA ILE A 296 -15.70 0.25 -3.79
C ILE A 296 -15.85 1.73 -3.42
N ASN A 297 -14.91 2.55 -3.86
CA ASN A 297 -15.01 4.00 -3.81
C ASN A 297 -14.43 4.64 -5.09
N GLU A 298 -14.39 5.96 -5.13
CA GLU A 298 -13.93 6.76 -6.28
C GLU A 298 -12.46 6.47 -6.67
N ASN A 299 -11.67 5.93 -5.74
CA ASN A 299 -10.27 5.56 -5.95
C ASN A 299 -10.09 4.08 -6.37
N THR A 300 -11.16 3.27 -6.36
CA THR A 300 -11.11 1.90 -6.88
C THR A 300 -10.86 1.93 -8.38
N ALA A 301 -9.80 1.27 -8.88
CA ALA A 301 -9.40 1.38 -10.28
C ALA A 301 -8.90 0.06 -10.91
N SER A 302 -9.00 -0.07 -12.25
CA SER A 302 -8.34 -1.11 -13.05
C SER A 302 -8.68 -2.55 -12.61
N ALA A 303 -7.70 -3.39 -12.22
CA ALA A 303 -7.92 -4.77 -11.78
C ALA A 303 -8.94 -4.89 -10.62
N ALA A 304 -9.01 -3.88 -9.74
CA ALA A 304 -10.02 -3.83 -8.68
C ALA A 304 -11.44 -3.62 -9.27
N GLU A 305 -11.56 -2.79 -10.30
CA GLU A 305 -12.83 -2.62 -11.02
C GLU A 305 -13.24 -3.88 -11.77
N LEU A 306 -12.25 -4.59 -12.36
CA LEU A 306 -12.53 -5.88 -13.01
C LEU A 306 -13.09 -6.90 -12.02
N LEU A 307 -12.54 -6.99 -10.81
CA LEU A 307 -13.07 -7.91 -9.79
C LEU A 307 -14.47 -7.53 -9.36
N ALA A 308 -14.71 -6.26 -9.04
CA ALA A 308 -16.02 -5.77 -8.63
C ALA A 308 -17.07 -5.95 -9.74
N GLY A 309 -16.78 -5.47 -10.95
CA GLY A 309 -17.67 -5.50 -12.08
C GLY A 309 -17.95 -6.91 -12.59
N SER A 310 -16.94 -7.79 -12.63
CA SER A 310 -17.15 -9.19 -13.04
C SER A 310 -18.05 -9.95 -12.06
N LEU A 311 -17.85 -9.76 -10.75
CA LEU A 311 -18.71 -10.37 -9.73
C LEU A 311 -20.16 -9.85 -9.80
N GLN A 312 -20.33 -8.54 -10.06
CA GLN A 312 -21.64 -7.90 -10.27
C GLN A 312 -22.33 -8.44 -11.52
N ASP A 313 -21.67 -8.36 -12.67
CA ASP A 313 -22.19 -8.81 -13.96
C ASP A 313 -22.63 -10.28 -13.93
N LEU A 314 -21.79 -11.13 -13.35
CA LEU A 314 -22.06 -12.56 -13.28
C LEU A 314 -23.12 -12.94 -12.22
N GLY A 315 -23.61 -11.99 -11.43
CA GLY A 315 -24.59 -12.23 -10.38
C GLY A 315 -24.02 -12.87 -9.11
N TYR A 316 -22.71 -13.09 -9.04
CA TYR A 316 -22.06 -13.63 -7.83
C TYR A 316 -21.91 -12.60 -6.71
N GLY A 317 -21.84 -11.30 -7.05
CA GLY A 317 -21.65 -10.23 -6.09
C GLY A 317 -22.67 -9.11 -6.15
N VAL A 318 -22.71 -8.31 -5.10
CA VAL A 318 -23.35 -7.00 -5.06
C VAL A 318 -22.32 -5.97 -4.66
N VAL A 319 -22.39 -4.80 -5.29
CA VAL A 319 -21.40 -3.72 -5.12
C VAL A 319 -21.98 -2.62 -4.24
N VAL A 320 -21.23 -2.18 -3.25
CA VAL A 320 -21.62 -1.17 -2.24
C VAL A 320 -20.56 -0.06 -2.21
N GLY A 321 -20.97 1.18 -2.16
CA GLY A 321 -20.06 2.32 -2.01
C GLY A 321 -20.30 3.42 -3.01
N LYS A 322 -19.28 3.88 -3.69
CA LYS A 322 -19.34 4.94 -4.71
C LYS A 322 -18.84 4.42 -6.06
N THR A 323 -19.30 5.06 -7.13
CA THR A 323 -18.82 4.76 -8.49
C THR A 323 -17.31 4.87 -8.55
N SER A 324 -16.67 3.86 -9.12
CA SER A 324 -15.23 3.74 -9.21
C SER A 324 -14.61 4.66 -10.27
N THR A 325 -13.28 4.62 -10.43
CA THR A 325 -12.50 5.52 -11.30
C THR A 325 -12.87 5.42 -12.78
N GLY A 326 -13.19 4.23 -13.29
CA GLY A 326 -13.42 3.99 -14.72
C GLY A 326 -12.12 3.84 -15.51
N LYS A 327 -11.17 3.02 -15.06
CA LYS A 327 -9.95 2.69 -15.79
C LYS A 327 -10.12 1.35 -16.49
N GLY A 328 -10.78 1.37 -17.65
CA GLY A 328 -11.07 0.19 -18.49
C GLY A 328 -9.99 -0.16 -19.50
N MET A 329 -8.76 0.32 -19.31
CA MET A 329 -7.63 0.12 -20.22
C MET A 329 -6.48 -0.59 -19.53
N GLY A 330 -5.85 -1.55 -20.24
CA GLY A 330 -4.68 -2.26 -19.78
C GLY A 330 -3.40 -1.76 -20.41
N GLN A 331 -2.37 -1.49 -19.60
CA GLN A 331 -1.07 -1.03 -20.04
C GLN A 331 -0.06 -2.17 -20.07
N ARG A 332 0.97 -2.00 -20.90
CA ARG A 332 2.21 -2.74 -20.86
C ARG A 332 3.35 -1.81 -20.46
N HIS A 333 4.16 -2.28 -19.53
CA HIS A 333 5.38 -1.61 -19.12
C HIS A 333 6.52 -2.16 -19.97
N ILE A 334 7.23 -1.29 -20.67
CA ILE A 334 8.29 -1.66 -21.62
C ILE A 334 9.52 -0.83 -21.30
N GLN A 335 10.56 -1.50 -20.82
CA GLN A 335 11.83 -0.86 -20.58
C GLN A 335 12.58 -0.65 -21.91
N THR A 336 13.09 0.56 -22.13
CA THR A 336 13.94 0.88 -23.28
C THR A 336 15.37 0.40 -23.02
N SER A 337 16.17 0.33 -24.10
CA SER A 337 17.59 -0.02 -23.98
C SER A 337 18.42 1.03 -23.21
N THR A 338 17.87 2.24 -23.07
CA THR A 338 18.46 3.35 -22.29
C THR A 338 18.03 3.36 -20.82
N GLY A 339 17.19 2.41 -20.41
CA GLY A 339 16.71 2.24 -19.05
C GLY A 339 15.44 3.01 -18.71
N ASP A 340 14.91 3.85 -19.62
CA ASP A 340 13.64 4.52 -19.42
C ASP A 340 12.46 3.54 -19.52
N GLU A 341 11.30 3.94 -19.01
CA GLU A 341 10.08 3.13 -19.04
C GLU A 341 8.99 3.78 -19.88
N ALA A 342 8.49 3.02 -20.84
CA ALA A 342 7.30 3.36 -21.63
C ALA A 342 6.11 2.55 -21.08
N VAL A 343 5.14 3.24 -20.51
CA VAL A 343 3.86 2.67 -20.09
C VAL A 343 2.86 2.95 -21.19
N VAL A 344 2.41 1.91 -21.88
CA VAL A 344 1.62 2.03 -23.11
C VAL A 344 0.30 1.28 -22.98
N THR A 345 -0.81 1.93 -23.29
CA THR A 345 -2.11 1.27 -23.40
C THR A 345 -2.12 0.31 -24.59
N VAL A 346 -2.37 -0.95 -24.31
CA VAL A 346 -2.37 -2.02 -25.31
C VAL A 346 -3.66 -2.84 -25.32
N LEU A 347 -4.48 -2.76 -24.25
CA LEU A 347 -5.70 -3.52 -24.10
C LEU A 347 -6.89 -2.60 -23.81
N ASP A 348 -8.00 -2.85 -24.48
CA ASP A 348 -9.34 -2.43 -24.05
C ASP A 348 -9.94 -3.58 -23.24
N LEU A 349 -10.39 -3.27 -22.01
CA LEU A 349 -10.90 -4.23 -21.05
C LEU A 349 -12.42 -4.14 -20.99
N LYS A 350 -13.10 -5.26 -21.14
CA LYS A 350 -14.57 -5.30 -21.13
C LYS A 350 -15.08 -6.35 -20.16
N LEU A 351 -16.07 -5.95 -19.39
CA LEU A 351 -16.83 -6.84 -18.54
C LEU A 351 -17.71 -7.78 -19.39
N PRO A 352 -18.05 -8.96 -18.86
CA PRO A 352 -18.71 -9.99 -19.67
C PRO A 352 -20.11 -9.60 -20.16
N ILE A 353 -20.85 -8.79 -19.41
CA ILE A 353 -22.21 -8.37 -19.74
C ILE A 353 -22.30 -6.88 -20.00
N SER A 354 -21.80 -6.07 -19.07
CA SER A 354 -21.89 -4.60 -19.17
C SER A 354 -20.95 -4.00 -20.22
N GLY A 355 -19.97 -4.77 -20.71
CA GLY A 355 -19.06 -4.29 -21.76
C GLY A 355 -18.01 -3.29 -21.22
N SER A 356 -17.78 -2.20 -21.94
CA SER A 356 -16.79 -1.19 -21.55
C SER A 356 -17.25 -0.38 -20.36
N TYR A 357 -16.36 -0.21 -19.40
CA TYR A 357 -16.53 0.66 -18.22
C TYR A 357 -15.53 1.83 -18.21
N ASP A 358 -14.72 1.98 -19.27
CA ASP A 358 -13.73 3.05 -19.39
C ASP A 358 -14.39 4.43 -19.37
N GLY A 359 -13.94 5.29 -18.46
CA GLY A 359 -14.50 6.63 -18.24
C GLY A 359 -15.87 6.66 -17.55
N ILE A 360 -16.45 5.50 -17.23
CA ILE A 360 -17.76 5.35 -16.57
C ILE A 360 -17.58 4.90 -15.12
N GLY A 361 -16.75 3.88 -14.90
CA GLY A 361 -16.57 3.19 -13.63
C GLY A 361 -17.60 2.10 -13.37
N ILE A 362 -17.42 1.38 -12.28
CA ILE A 362 -18.37 0.40 -11.77
C ILE A 362 -19.39 1.13 -10.92
N ILE A 363 -20.65 1.09 -11.32
CA ILE A 363 -21.76 1.72 -10.59
C ILE A 363 -22.22 0.77 -9.50
N PRO A 364 -22.21 1.17 -8.21
CA PRO A 364 -22.61 0.28 -7.13
C PRO A 364 -24.13 -0.01 -7.16
N ASP A 365 -24.51 -1.22 -6.74
CA ASP A 365 -25.91 -1.58 -6.50
C ASP A 365 -26.51 -0.80 -5.32
N TYR A 366 -25.66 -0.43 -4.37
CA TYR A 366 -26.01 0.38 -3.22
C TYR A 366 -25.07 1.58 -3.13
N ASP A 367 -25.55 2.74 -3.57
CA ASP A 367 -24.82 4.00 -3.46
C ASP A 367 -24.85 4.49 -2.01
N VAL A 368 -23.71 4.48 -1.34
CA VAL A 368 -23.59 4.79 0.09
C VAL A 368 -22.42 5.76 0.32
N ASP A 369 -22.73 6.91 0.94
CA ASP A 369 -21.70 7.87 1.35
C ASP A 369 -21.01 7.44 2.65
N ILE A 370 -19.73 7.76 2.77
CA ILE A 370 -19.04 7.76 4.06
C ILE A 370 -19.52 8.98 4.85
N LYS A 371 -19.91 8.78 6.09
CA LYS A 371 -20.30 9.89 6.96
C LYS A 371 -19.09 10.48 7.66
N LEU A 372 -18.80 11.74 7.37
CA LEU A 372 -17.76 12.51 8.01
C LEU A 372 -18.37 13.38 9.11
N THR A 373 -17.90 13.17 10.33
CA THR A 373 -18.27 13.99 11.49
C THR A 373 -17.04 14.78 11.95
N PRO A 374 -17.14 16.10 12.16
CA PRO A 374 -16.01 16.87 12.68
C PRO A 374 -15.48 16.24 13.97
N TYR A 375 -14.17 15.99 14.03
CA TYR A 375 -13.56 15.46 15.24
C TYR A 375 -13.65 16.50 16.35
N LYS A 376 -14.21 16.11 17.49
CA LYS A 376 -14.22 16.95 18.68
C LYS A 376 -13.18 16.44 19.65
N LEU A 377 -12.17 17.25 19.91
CA LEU A 377 -11.20 16.92 20.95
C LEU A 377 -11.93 16.72 22.30
N PRO A 378 -11.59 15.68 23.06
CA PRO A 378 -12.03 15.57 24.42
C PRO A 378 -11.47 16.74 25.24
N ARG A 379 -12.05 16.99 26.41
CA ARG A 379 -11.52 18.01 27.31
C ARG A 379 -10.07 17.69 27.67
N LEU A 380 -9.15 18.53 27.19
CA LEU A 380 -7.72 18.37 27.46
C LEU A 380 -7.41 18.77 28.91
N ILE A 381 -6.55 18.01 29.56
CA ILE A 381 -5.97 18.35 30.86
C ILE A 381 -5.02 19.53 30.66
N ASN A 382 -5.12 20.54 31.51
CA ASN A 382 -4.29 21.74 31.44
C ASN A 382 -2.79 21.38 31.60
N LEU A 383 -1.96 21.96 30.75
CA LEU A 383 -0.51 21.90 30.86
C LEU A 383 0.02 23.10 31.63
N GLU A 384 0.83 22.84 32.64
CA GLU A 384 1.61 23.89 33.29
C GLU A 384 2.92 24.11 32.53
N LYS A 385 3.26 25.35 32.21
CA LYS A 385 4.47 25.72 31.48
C LYS A 385 5.72 25.42 32.32
N LYS A 386 6.18 24.17 32.27
CA LYS A 386 7.43 23.76 32.90
C LYS A 386 7.97 22.46 32.30
N THR A 387 9.29 22.34 32.31
CA THR A 387 10.01 21.11 32.01
C THR A 387 9.72 20.05 33.06
N ILE A 388 9.57 18.80 32.63
CA ILE A 388 9.29 17.67 33.50
C ILE A 388 10.52 16.77 33.58
N ALA A 389 11.00 16.53 34.80
CA ALA A 389 12.07 15.55 35.05
C ALA A 389 11.50 14.14 35.23
N SER A 390 12.31 13.13 34.92
CA SER A 390 11.95 11.73 35.11
C SER A 390 11.63 11.40 36.57
N LYS A 391 10.80 10.38 36.76
CA LYS A 391 10.39 9.84 38.08
C LYS A 391 9.54 10.80 38.93
N ILE A 392 9.01 11.85 38.35
CA ILE A 392 8.10 12.77 39.06
C ILE A 392 6.64 12.46 38.66
N LYS A 393 5.84 12.21 39.65
CA LYS A 393 4.38 12.05 39.47
C LYS A 393 3.73 13.44 39.42
N THR A 394 3.21 13.83 38.24
CA THR A 394 2.57 15.16 38.07
C THR A 394 1.37 15.10 37.13
N ALA A 395 0.46 16.06 37.27
CA ALA A 395 -0.66 16.24 36.36
C ALA A 395 -0.20 16.50 34.91
N ASN A 396 0.98 17.11 34.73
CA ASN A 396 1.55 17.33 33.39
C ASN A 396 1.91 16.01 32.69
N VAL A 397 2.35 14.98 33.42
CA VAL A 397 2.61 13.65 32.82
C VAL A 397 1.30 13.12 32.24
N LYS A 398 0.23 13.11 33.03
CA LYS A 398 -1.08 12.70 32.56
C LYS A 398 -1.59 13.53 31.37
N ALA A 399 -1.34 14.84 31.38
CA ALA A 399 -1.71 15.73 30.29
C ALA A 399 -0.94 15.43 28.98
N ILE A 400 0.33 15.05 29.08
CA ILE A 400 1.15 14.66 27.95
C ILE A 400 0.71 13.30 27.42
N GLU A 401 0.51 12.31 28.28
CA GLU A 401 0.03 10.99 27.92
C GLU A 401 -1.34 11.04 27.22
N GLN A 402 -2.26 11.89 27.71
CA GLN A 402 -3.54 12.13 27.04
C GLN A 402 -3.33 12.62 25.60
N ARG A 403 -2.41 13.56 25.37
CA ARG A 403 -2.13 14.10 24.05
C ARG A 403 -1.45 13.08 23.15
N LEU A 404 -0.47 12.38 23.68
CA LEU A 404 0.22 11.29 22.97
C LEU A 404 -0.74 10.14 22.63
N SER A 405 -1.74 9.86 23.50
CA SER A 405 -2.79 8.89 23.20
C SER A 405 -3.68 9.35 22.05
N LEU A 406 -4.10 10.60 22.03
CA LEU A 406 -4.88 11.17 20.93
C LEU A 406 -4.11 11.18 19.60
N LEU A 407 -2.79 11.33 19.66
CA LEU A 407 -1.88 11.29 18.51
C LEU A 407 -1.48 9.85 18.09
N GLY A 408 -1.89 8.83 18.86
CA GLY A 408 -1.59 7.43 18.56
C GLY A 408 -0.21 6.94 19.00
N TYR A 409 0.46 7.65 19.91
CA TYR A 409 1.77 7.25 20.45
C TYR A 409 1.72 6.59 21.83
N PHE A 410 0.67 6.84 22.62
CA PHE A 410 0.49 6.27 23.96
C PHE A 410 -0.75 5.38 23.99
N TYR A 411 -0.58 4.15 24.45
CA TYR A 411 -1.64 3.14 24.53
C TYR A 411 -1.88 2.77 26.00
N GLY A 412 -3.12 2.88 26.42
CA GLY A 412 -3.58 2.68 27.79
C GLY A 412 -4.21 3.94 28.36
N GLU A 413 -4.62 3.84 29.63
CA GLU A 413 -5.23 4.98 30.35
C GLU A 413 -4.14 5.97 30.78
N PRO A 414 -4.23 7.24 30.37
CA PRO A 414 -3.29 8.27 30.81
C PRO A 414 -3.29 8.41 32.33
N ASP A 415 -2.11 8.32 32.95
CA ASP A 415 -1.95 8.48 34.39
C ASP A 415 -0.94 9.59 34.73
N SER A 416 -0.54 9.72 35.97
CA SER A 416 0.41 10.76 36.38
C SER A 416 1.83 10.23 36.56
N ASN A 417 2.10 8.98 36.20
CA ASN A 417 3.39 8.33 36.49
C ASN A 417 4.34 8.45 35.29
N TRP A 418 5.52 8.94 35.52
CA TRP A 418 6.57 8.90 34.53
C TRP A 418 7.20 7.50 34.49
N ASP A 419 6.76 6.68 33.60
CA ASP A 419 7.23 5.30 33.46
C ASP A 419 7.85 5.00 32.08
N ASN A 420 8.12 3.73 31.80
CA ASN A 420 8.72 3.32 30.54
C ASN A 420 7.78 3.53 29.36
N LYS A 421 6.45 3.43 29.54
CA LYS A 421 5.46 3.68 28.48
C LYS A 421 5.44 5.15 28.09
N THR A 422 5.45 6.06 29.08
CA THR A 422 5.54 7.50 28.85
C THR A 422 6.81 7.87 28.06
N VAL A 423 7.97 7.34 28.51
CA VAL A 423 9.26 7.60 27.85
C VAL A 423 9.29 7.01 26.44
N PHE A 424 8.73 5.83 26.25
CA PHE A 424 8.60 5.19 24.94
C PHE A 424 7.76 6.04 24.00
N ALA A 425 6.55 6.43 24.39
CA ALA A 425 5.64 7.25 23.60
C ALA A 425 6.26 8.60 23.20
N LEU A 426 6.92 9.28 24.14
CA LEU A 426 7.67 10.51 23.87
C LEU A 426 8.77 10.28 22.83
N ASN A 427 9.51 9.18 22.94
CA ASN A 427 10.60 8.90 22.00
C ASN A 427 10.10 8.51 20.61
N MET A 428 8.95 7.85 20.49
CA MET A 428 8.34 7.58 19.19
C MET A 428 7.88 8.89 18.52
N PHE A 429 7.24 9.78 19.27
CA PHE A 429 6.92 11.12 18.78
C PHE A 429 8.17 11.87 18.34
N CYS A 430 9.22 11.91 19.18
CA CYS A 430 10.48 12.55 18.84
C CYS A 430 11.10 11.99 17.57
N ARG A 431 11.07 10.67 17.37
CA ARG A 431 11.57 10.01 16.16
C ARG A 431 10.84 10.50 14.91
N ASP A 432 9.52 10.51 14.95
CA ASP A 432 8.69 10.83 13.78
C ASP A 432 8.75 12.32 13.40
N TYR A 433 9.03 13.18 14.38
CA TYR A 433 9.23 14.62 14.17
C TYR A 433 10.71 15.03 14.09
N ASN A 434 11.66 14.08 14.01
CA ASN A 434 13.12 14.34 13.99
C ASN A 434 13.61 15.20 15.17
N LEU A 435 13.06 14.98 16.35
CA LEU A 435 13.43 15.67 17.59
C LEU A 435 14.42 14.86 18.42
N PRO A 436 15.17 15.50 19.34
CA PRO A 436 16.08 14.80 20.24
C PRO A 436 15.37 13.79 21.13
N LYS A 437 15.99 12.61 21.33
CA LYS A 437 15.47 11.55 22.20
C LYS A 437 15.39 12.02 23.67
N VAL A 438 14.27 11.74 24.30
CA VAL A 438 14.04 11.96 25.73
C VAL A 438 14.69 10.84 26.54
N THR A 439 15.57 11.18 27.48
CA THR A 439 16.21 10.19 28.39
C THR A 439 15.78 10.38 29.83
N SER A 440 15.71 11.61 30.30
CA SER A 440 15.39 11.91 31.70
C SER A 440 14.59 13.20 31.90
N VAL A 441 14.47 14.01 30.87
CA VAL A 441 13.82 15.33 30.93
C VAL A 441 13.02 15.52 29.66
N CYS A 442 11.72 15.89 29.82
CA CYS A 442 10.87 16.39 28.73
C CYS A 442 10.85 17.91 28.80
N SER A 443 11.43 18.56 27.79
CA SER A 443 11.49 20.02 27.75
C SER A 443 10.13 20.63 27.47
N TRP A 444 9.96 21.90 27.79
CA TRP A 444 8.71 22.61 27.50
C TRP A 444 8.46 22.71 25.98
N GLU A 445 9.50 22.93 25.20
CA GLU A 445 9.43 23.00 23.73
C GLU A 445 8.88 21.72 23.13
N LEU A 446 9.26 20.56 23.66
CA LEU A 446 8.71 19.27 23.23
C LEU A 446 7.23 19.15 23.64
N ILE A 447 6.89 19.54 24.85
CA ILE A 447 5.49 19.52 25.33
C ILE A 447 4.60 20.43 24.49
N GLU A 448 5.08 21.62 24.17
CA GLU A 448 4.40 22.60 23.32
C GLU A 448 4.18 22.03 21.91
N LYS A 449 5.19 21.34 21.35
CA LYS A 449 5.06 20.67 20.06
C LYS A 449 4.01 19.56 20.06
N ILE A 450 3.96 18.74 21.11
CA ILE A 450 2.92 17.72 21.27
C ILE A 450 1.54 18.33 21.35
N ASP A 451 1.38 19.44 22.11
CA ASP A 451 0.12 20.16 22.24
C ASP A 451 -0.34 20.75 20.89
N GLU A 452 0.54 21.41 20.16
CA GLU A 452 0.27 21.93 18.82
C GLU A 452 -0.23 20.84 17.85
N GLU A 453 0.44 19.69 17.81
CA GLU A 453 0.04 18.59 16.93
C GLU A 453 -1.32 18.00 17.37
N THR A 454 -1.58 17.96 18.67
CA THR A 454 -2.87 17.50 19.20
C THR A 454 -4.00 18.45 18.79
N LEU A 455 -3.79 19.77 18.88
CA LEU A 455 -4.80 20.76 18.50
C LEU A 455 -5.15 20.73 17.01
N LYS A 456 -4.21 20.29 16.14
CA LYS A 456 -4.50 20.09 14.72
C LYS A 456 -5.53 18.97 14.45
N LEU A 457 -5.78 18.10 15.42
CA LEU A 457 -6.81 17.06 15.28
C LEU A 457 -8.22 17.67 15.18
N GLU A 458 -8.49 18.86 15.73
CA GLU A 458 -9.78 19.54 15.56
C GLU A 458 -10.11 19.89 14.10
N GLN A 459 -9.09 19.90 13.24
CA GLN A 459 -9.27 20.11 11.80
C GLN A 459 -9.59 18.80 11.04
N LYS A 460 -9.57 17.67 11.74
CA LYS A 460 -9.86 16.35 11.15
C LYS A 460 -11.35 16.03 11.31
N TYR A 461 -11.76 15.05 10.52
CA TYR A 461 -13.08 14.45 10.61
C TYR A 461 -12.96 13.01 11.09
N LEU A 462 -13.88 12.59 11.94
CA LEU A 462 -14.13 11.18 12.24
C LEU A 462 -14.87 10.56 11.05
N LEU A 463 -14.36 9.45 10.59
CA LEU A 463 -14.96 8.69 9.53
C LEU A 463 -15.87 7.62 10.16
N GLU A 464 -17.19 7.76 9.99
CA GLU A 464 -18.13 6.69 10.27
C GLU A 464 -18.24 5.84 9.00
N ASP A 465 -17.78 4.60 9.04
CA ASP A 465 -17.75 3.71 7.86
C ASP A 465 -19.12 3.10 7.58
N THR A 466 -20.03 3.98 7.16
CA THR A 466 -21.41 3.61 6.80
C THR A 466 -21.47 2.67 5.61
N GLN A 467 -20.43 2.65 4.74
CA GLN A 467 -20.31 1.71 3.64
C GLN A 467 -20.04 0.30 4.18
N LEU A 468 -19.09 0.14 5.09
CA LEU A 468 -18.78 -1.14 5.72
C LEU A 468 -19.96 -1.66 6.54
N ASP A 469 -20.63 -0.78 7.30
CA ASP A 469 -21.85 -1.12 8.05
C ASP A 469 -22.93 -1.65 7.12
N ARG A 470 -23.12 -1.01 5.95
CA ARG A 470 -24.08 -1.45 4.93
C ARG A 470 -23.70 -2.79 4.34
N ALA A 471 -22.40 -3.00 4.03
CA ALA A 471 -21.90 -4.25 3.51
C ALA A 471 -22.12 -5.40 4.49
N PHE A 472 -21.83 -5.22 5.78
CA PHE A 472 -22.11 -6.22 6.80
C PHE A 472 -23.60 -6.52 6.96
N LYS A 473 -24.46 -5.51 6.88
CA LYS A 473 -25.92 -5.72 6.92
C LYS A 473 -26.38 -6.61 5.77
N ILE A 474 -25.93 -6.34 4.55
CA ILE A 474 -26.22 -7.13 3.36
C ILE A 474 -25.64 -8.55 3.50
N ALA A 475 -24.39 -8.66 3.93
CA ALA A 475 -23.73 -9.94 4.11
C ALA A 475 -24.46 -10.83 5.13
N LYS A 476 -24.95 -10.26 6.23
CA LYS A 476 -25.77 -10.98 7.22
C LYS A 476 -27.11 -11.49 6.66
N GLU A 477 -27.71 -10.77 5.72
CA GLU A 477 -28.92 -11.20 5.05
C GLU A 477 -28.62 -12.41 4.14
N TYR A 478 -27.50 -12.37 3.39
CA TYR A 478 -27.08 -13.48 2.55
C TYR A 478 -26.59 -14.71 3.32
N ALA A 479 -25.86 -14.52 4.42
CA ALA A 479 -25.40 -15.62 5.27
C ALA A 479 -26.54 -16.43 5.89
N LYS A 480 -27.71 -15.82 6.09
CA LYS A 480 -28.94 -16.48 6.56
C LYS A 480 -29.75 -17.14 5.45
N SER A 481 -29.39 -16.89 4.20
CA SER A 481 -30.10 -17.42 3.04
C SER A 481 -29.51 -18.78 2.64
N ASP A 482 -30.35 -19.75 2.38
CA ASP A 482 -29.93 -21.02 1.77
C ASP A 482 -29.66 -20.89 0.26
N LYS A 483 -29.89 -19.70 -0.31
CA LYS A 483 -29.67 -19.47 -1.75
C LYS A 483 -28.19 -19.17 -1.98
N LYS A 484 -27.54 -20.01 -2.75
CA LYS A 484 -26.20 -19.78 -3.26
C LYS A 484 -26.19 -18.78 -4.40
N ALA A 485 -25.04 -18.16 -4.65
CA ALA A 485 -24.88 -17.33 -5.83
C ALA A 485 -24.98 -18.20 -7.08
N GLU A 486 -25.87 -17.81 -7.98
CA GLU A 486 -26.04 -18.47 -9.27
C GLU A 486 -25.53 -17.53 -10.36
N CYS A 487 -24.72 -18.07 -11.27
CA CYS A 487 -24.32 -17.38 -12.46
C CYS A 487 -25.53 -17.01 -13.30
N ILE A 488 -25.61 -15.76 -13.76
CA ILE A 488 -26.59 -15.37 -14.77
C ILE A 488 -26.34 -16.24 -16.00
N ASP A 489 -27.42 -16.64 -16.69
CA ASP A 489 -27.36 -17.49 -17.88
C ASP A 489 -26.59 -16.78 -19.00
N ILE A 490 -25.34 -17.18 -19.20
CA ILE A 490 -24.39 -16.55 -20.12
C ILE A 490 -24.63 -17.02 -21.57
N ASP A 491 -25.35 -18.10 -21.76
CA ASP A 491 -25.69 -18.60 -23.11
C ASP A 491 -26.59 -17.61 -23.90
N LEU A 492 -27.11 -16.57 -23.22
CA LEU A 492 -27.88 -15.48 -23.80
C LEU A 492 -27.04 -14.29 -24.25
N ILE A 493 -25.73 -14.27 -23.93
CA ILE A 493 -24.86 -13.13 -24.22
C ILE A 493 -24.20 -13.33 -25.58
N ASP A 494 -24.58 -12.52 -26.55
CA ASP A 494 -23.95 -12.50 -27.87
C ASP A 494 -22.64 -11.66 -27.80
N PHE A 495 -21.54 -12.32 -27.44
CA PHE A 495 -20.19 -11.72 -27.41
C PHE A 495 -19.68 -11.20 -28.77
N ARG A 496 -20.51 -11.25 -29.84
CA ARG A 496 -20.16 -10.82 -31.20
C ARG A 496 -20.73 -9.46 -31.59
N ARG A 497 -21.51 -8.86 -30.69
CA ARG A 497 -22.14 -7.56 -30.96
C ARG A 497 -21.31 -6.43 -30.31
N GLU A 498 -20.18 -6.10 -30.93
CA GLU A 498 -19.65 -4.72 -31.02
C GLU A 498 -18.39 -4.70 -31.89
#